data_d87e4d29d25ab7bdd754e8e0ad4c6556
#
_entry.id   d87e4d29d25ab7bdd754e8e0ad4c6556
#
_cell.length_a   1.000
_cell.length_b   1.000
_cell.length_c   1.000
_cell.angle_alpha   90.00
_cell.angle_beta   90.00
_cell.angle_gamma   90.00
#
_symmetry.space_group_name_H-M   'P 1'
#
loop_
_entity.id
_entity.type
_entity.pdbx_description
1 polymer ?
#
loop_
_entity_poly.entity_id
_entity_poly.type
_entity_poly.pdbx_seq_one_letter_code
_entity_poly.pdbx_strand_id
1 'polypeptide(L)'
;PETEIKNLLNSMEIIKNDNKKKMIVTDYQFISVVLSTRDNSAARIWWRHHLYPSGPDQKYFPEWKKFLLRQIVENKIEAVYTVHPLEGEENIFQDLIDKKCYSSKKLNEILVLQTLKKCKDLSFFFQ
;
A
#
# COMPACT_ATOMS: atom_id res chain seq x y z
N PRO A 1 18.38 -3.07 15.19
CA PRO A 1 18.51 -4.50 15.56
C PRO A 1 17.29 -5.01 16.31
N GLU A 2 17.33 -5.07 17.65
CA GLU A 2 16.20 -5.62 18.40
C GLU A 2 14.91 -4.82 18.24
N THR A 3 15.00 -3.49 18.23
CA THR A 3 13.84 -2.61 18.07
C THR A 3 13.22 -2.78 16.69
N GLU A 4 14.05 -2.90 15.67
CA GLU A 4 13.55 -3.11 14.30
C GLU A 4 12.85 -4.45 14.17
N ILE A 5 13.42 -5.52 14.71
CA ILE A 5 12.82 -6.85 14.69
C ILE A 5 11.49 -6.84 15.45
N LYS A 6 11.45 -6.21 16.62
CA LYS A 6 10.25 -6.10 17.42
C LYS A 6 9.14 -5.36 16.67
N ASN A 7 9.48 -4.24 16.03
CA ASN A 7 8.52 -3.48 15.24
C ASN A 7 8.04 -4.26 14.02
N LEU A 8 8.92 -5.03 13.39
CA LEU A 8 8.56 -5.87 12.25
C LEU A 8 7.58 -6.97 12.66
N LEU A 9 7.85 -7.67 13.75
CA LEU A 9 6.97 -8.71 14.26
C LEU A 9 5.61 -8.15 14.67
N ASN A 10 5.60 -7.00 15.33
CA ASN A 10 4.37 -6.30 15.68
C ASN A 10 3.57 -5.92 14.45
N SER A 11 4.24 -5.39 13.43
CA SER A 11 3.60 -5.01 12.17
C SER A 11 2.98 -6.22 11.48
N MET A 12 3.68 -7.34 11.43
CA MET A 12 3.16 -8.56 10.82
C MET A 12 1.92 -9.07 11.54
N GLU A 13 1.91 -9.00 12.87
CA GLU A 13 0.75 -9.40 13.65
C GLU A 13 -0.45 -8.50 13.40
N ILE A 14 -0.24 -7.19 13.35
CA ILE A 14 -1.31 -6.24 13.03
C ILE A 14 -1.92 -6.55 11.66
N ILE A 15 -1.08 -6.75 10.65
CA ILE A 15 -1.54 -7.04 9.29
C ILE A 15 -2.29 -8.36 9.26
N LYS A 16 -1.75 -9.39 9.89
CA LYS A 16 -2.36 -10.72 9.93
C LYS A 16 -3.75 -10.70 10.57
N ASN A 17 -3.94 -9.89 11.61
CA ASN A 17 -5.19 -9.82 12.33
C ASN A 17 -6.23 -8.89 11.68
N ASP A 18 -5.85 -8.16 10.64
CA ASP A 18 -6.78 -7.34 9.88
C ASP A 18 -7.48 -8.21 8.84
N ASN A 19 -8.79 -8.36 8.97
CA ASN A 19 -9.59 -9.19 8.07
C ASN A 19 -10.03 -8.46 6.78
N LYS A 20 -9.72 -7.17 6.68
CA LYS A 20 -10.04 -6.42 5.46
C LYS A 20 -9.17 -6.89 4.30
N LYS A 21 -9.67 -6.72 3.09
CA LYS A 21 -8.85 -6.92 1.89
C LYS A 21 -7.78 -5.86 1.86
N LYS A 22 -6.54 -6.28 1.76
CA LYS A 22 -5.41 -5.40 1.97
C LYS A 22 -4.31 -5.61 0.95
N MET A 23 -3.55 -4.55 0.74
CA MET A 23 -2.36 -4.52 -0.06
C MET A 23 -1.19 -4.16 0.84
N ILE A 24 -0.04 -4.76 0.60
CA ILE A 24 1.17 -4.48 1.38
C ILE A 24 2.23 -3.89 0.46
N VAL A 25 2.77 -2.75 0.86
CA VAL A 25 3.87 -2.07 0.18
C VAL A 25 5.10 -2.19 1.06
N THR A 26 6.15 -2.84 0.56
CA THR A 26 7.34 -3.07 1.37
C THR A 26 8.53 -3.52 0.53
N ASP A 27 9.74 -3.31 1.05
CA ASP A 27 10.94 -3.91 0.51
C ASP A 27 11.23 -5.29 1.10
N TYR A 28 10.47 -5.71 2.12
CA TYR A 28 10.62 -7.02 2.75
C TYR A 28 9.83 -8.06 1.97
N GLN A 29 10.47 -8.70 0.99
CA GLN A 29 9.81 -9.67 0.11
C GLN A 29 9.26 -10.89 0.85
N PHE A 30 9.83 -11.24 1.99
CA PHE A 30 9.39 -12.42 2.74
C PHE A 30 8.04 -12.24 3.45
N ILE A 31 7.55 -11.02 3.58
CA ILE A 31 6.32 -10.76 4.33
C ILE A 31 5.12 -11.49 3.72
N SER A 32 4.99 -11.49 2.41
CA SER A 32 3.87 -12.19 1.75
C SER A 32 3.93 -13.69 1.98
N VAL A 33 5.14 -14.25 2.00
CA VAL A 33 5.33 -15.69 2.23
C VAL A 33 4.94 -16.05 3.66
N VAL A 34 5.40 -15.25 4.63
CA VAL A 34 5.12 -15.51 6.05
C VAL A 34 3.63 -15.37 6.35
N LEU A 35 2.97 -14.38 5.76
CA LEU A 35 1.55 -14.14 6.00
C LEU A 35 0.65 -15.09 5.20
N SER A 36 1.20 -15.82 4.24
CA SER A 36 0.49 -16.81 3.43
C SER A 36 -0.82 -16.30 2.84
N THR A 37 -0.88 -15.02 2.50
CA THR A 37 -2.12 -14.41 2.01
C THR A 37 -2.01 -14.13 0.53
N ARG A 38 -3.02 -14.57 -0.22
CA ARG A 38 -3.12 -14.32 -1.65
C ARG A 38 -3.45 -12.86 -1.96
N ASP A 39 -3.97 -12.16 -0.95
CA ASP A 39 -4.53 -10.82 -1.09
C ASP A 39 -3.61 -9.73 -0.56
N ASN A 40 -2.31 -10.02 -0.45
CA ASN A 40 -1.35 -9.09 0.14
C ASN A 40 -0.85 -8.02 -0.80
N SER A 41 -1.19 -8.10 -2.06
CA SER A 41 -0.81 -7.09 -3.04
C SER A 41 -1.83 -7.05 -4.16
N ALA A 42 -2.39 -5.88 -4.39
CA ALA A 42 -3.35 -5.68 -5.46
C ALA A 42 -2.76 -5.98 -6.83
N ALA A 43 -1.49 -5.74 -7.01
CA ALA A 43 -0.82 -5.89 -8.28
C ALA A 43 0.05 -7.15 -8.37
N ARG A 44 0.12 -7.94 -7.31
CA ARG A 44 1.04 -9.07 -7.20
C ARG A 44 2.50 -8.67 -7.44
N ILE A 45 2.81 -7.39 -7.27
CA ILE A 45 4.12 -6.82 -7.47
C ILE A 45 4.52 -6.14 -6.17
N TRP A 46 5.75 -6.43 -5.73
CA TRP A 46 6.30 -5.78 -4.56
C TRP A 46 6.81 -4.41 -4.93
N TRP A 47 6.42 -3.42 -4.14
CA TRP A 47 6.90 -2.06 -4.31
C TRP A 47 8.34 -2.00 -3.84
N ARG A 48 9.19 -1.55 -4.73
CA ARG A 48 10.57 -1.28 -4.39
C ARG A 48 10.91 0.11 -4.90
N HIS A 49 11.67 0.81 -4.12
CA HIS A 49 12.14 2.14 -4.50
C HIS A 49 12.81 2.06 -5.89
N HIS A 50 12.52 2.99 -6.74
CA HIS A 50 13.02 3.09 -8.12
C HIS A 50 12.44 2.10 -9.13
N LEU A 51 11.55 1.20 -8.74
CA LEU A 51 10.95 0.25 -9.69
C LEU A 51 9.57 0.68 -10.20
N TYR A 52 9.07 1.81 -9.73
CA TYR A 52 7.81 2.38 -10.20
C TYR A 52 7.95 3.90 -10.36
N PRO A 53 7.11 4.52 -11.19
CA PRO A 53 7.12 5.98 -11.33
C PRO A 53 6.76 6.64 -9.99
N SER A 54 7.68 7.45 -9.47
CA SER A 54 7.54 8.00 -8.13
C SER A 54 6.78 9.32 -8.06
N GLY A 55 6.42 9.91 -9.18
CA GLY A 55 5.68 11.17 -9.19
C GLY A 55 5.17 11.55 -10.57
N PRO A 56 4.34 12.62 -10.64
CA PRO A 56 3.67 13.02 -11.88
C PRO A 56 4.60 13.41 -13.02
N ASP A 57 5.84 13.76 -12.71
CA ASP A 57 6.85 14.14 -13.71
C ASP A 57 7.55 12.95 -14.36
N GLN A 58 7.30 11.74 -13.86
CA GLN A 58 7.87 10.53 -14.42
C GLN A 58 7.12 10.11 -15.68
N LYS A 59 7.87 9.60 -16.68
CA LYS A 59 7.34 9.32 -18.02
C LYS A 59 6.12 8.39 -18.02
N TYR A 60 6.13 7.36 -17.21
CA TYR A 60 5.07 6.34 -17.22
C TYR A 60 4.11 6.48 -16.02
N PHE A 61 4.11 7.64 -15.37
CA PHE A 61 3.26 7.84 -14.19
C PHE A 61 1.76 7.72 -14.50
N PRO A 62 1.22 8.31 -15.58
CA PRO A 62 -0.21 8.17 -15.86
C PRO A 62 -0.67 6.72 -16.03
N GLU A 63 0.12 5.91 -16.74
CA GLU A 63 -0.19 4.51 -16.96
C GLU A 63 -0.08 3.71 -15.66
N TRP A 64 0.93 3.99 -14.86
CA TRP A 64 1.13 3.38 -13.55
C TRP A 64 -0.04 3.69 -12.62
N LYS A 65 -0.44 4.95 -12.55
CA LYS A 65 -1.57 5.39 -11.75
C LYS A 65 -2.85 4.64 -12.13
N LYS A 66 -3.14 4.58 -13.43
CA LYS A 66 -4.31 3.89 -13.94
C LYS A 66 -4.30 2.40 -13.59
N PHE A 67 -3.16 1.76 -13.79
CA PHE A 67 -2.97 0.35 -13.48
C PHE A 67 -3.20 0.08 -11.99
N LEU A 68 -2.55 0.85 -11.12
CA LEU A 68 -2.65 0.64 -9.67
C LEU A 68 -4.07 0.86 -9.17
N LEU A 69 -4.72 1.94 -9.59
CA LEU A 69 -6.08 2.24 -9.16
C LEU A 69 -7.06 1.16 -9.63
N ARG A 70 -6.87 0.66 -10.84
CA ARG A 70 -7.68 -0.44 -11.35
C ARG A 70 -7.51 -1.69 -10.49
N GLN A 71 -6.28 -2.03 -10.14
CA GLN A 71 -6.00 -3.19 -9.28
C GLN A 71 -6.65 -3.05 -7.90
N ILE A 72 -6.56 -1.87 -7.31
CA ILE A 72 -7.18 -1.60 -6.02
C ILE A 72 -8.69 -1.80 -6.09
N VAL A 73 -9.31 -1.28 -7.13
CA VAL A 73 -10.75 -1.30 -7.33
C VAL A 73 -11.24 -2.71 -7.65
N GLU A 74 -10.61 -3.40 -8.60
CA GLU A 74 -11.00 -4.76 -9.00
C GLU A 74 -10.83 -5.76 -7.88
N ASN A 75 -9.82 -5.60 -7.06
CA ASN A 75 -9.57 -6.48 -5.93
C ASN A 75 -10.26 -6.03 -4.65
N LYS A 76 -11.02 -4.94 -4.70
CA LYS A 76 -11.79 -4.41 -3.56
C LYS A 76 -10.91 -4.14 -2.35
N ILE A 77 -9.73 -3.59 -2.57
CA ILE A 77 -8.78 -3.29 -1.51
C ILE A 77 -9.34 -2.19 -0.61
N GLU A 78 -9.36 -2.44 0.68
CA GLU A 78 -9.87 -1.50 1.69
C GLU A 78 -8.75 -0.86 2.50
N ALA A 79 -7.63 -1.54 2.62
CA ALA A 79 -6.51 -1.09 3.44
C ALA A 79 -5.18 -1.30 2.73
N VAL A 80 -4.28 -0.35 2.86
CA VAL A 80 -2.93 -0.45 2.33
C VAL A 80 -1.94 -0.23 3.46
N TYR A 81 -1.11 -1.22 3.70
CA TYR A 81 -0.06 -1.16 4.70
C TYR A 81 1.27 -0.90 4.02
N THR A 82 1.98 0.11 4.48
CA THR A 82 3.36 0.36 4.07
C THR A 82 4.27 -0.03 5.22
N VAL A 83 5.12 -1.02 4.99
CA VAL A 83 6.04 -1.53 6.00
C VAL A 83 7.44 -1.00 5.70
N HIS A 84 8.01 -0.31 6.67
CA HIS A 84 9.31 0.33 6.56
C HIS A 84 9.38 1.27 5.35
N PRO A 85 8.52 2.30 5.31
CA PRO A 85 8.50 3.20 4.17
C PRO A 85 9.86 3.89 4.00
N LEU A 86 10.31 3.96 2.77
CA LEU A 86 11.47 4.77 2.42
C LEU A 86 11.10 6.25 2.48
N GLU A 87 12.09 7.12 2.48
CA GLU A 87 11.85 8.54 2.50
C GLU A 87 10.91 8.95 1.36
N GLY A 88 9.82 9.62 1.70
CA GLY A 88 8.81 10.04 0.74
C GLY A 88 7.70 9.04 0.48
N GLU A 89 7.76 7.85 1.07
CA GLU A 89 6.76 6.80 0.87
C GLU A 89 5.71 6.71 1.99
N GLU A 90 5.75 7.60 2.96
CA GLU A 90 4.79 7.59 4.07
C GLU A 90 3.36 7.81 3.58
N ASN A 91 3.20 8.43 2.43
CA ASN A 91 1.90 8.60 1.80
C ASN A 91 1.98 8.20 0.33
N ILE A 92 1.77 6.92 0.07
CA ILE A 92 1.85 6.36 -1.28
C ILE A 92 0.77 6.91 -2.23
N PHE A 93 -0.32 7.45 -1.69
CA PHE A 93 -1.41 7.99 -2.49
C PHE A 93 -1.33 9.49 -2.77
N GLN A 94 -0.26 10.16 -2.34
CA GLN A 94 -0.16 11.61 -2.40
C GLN A 94 -0.49 12.18 -3.79
N ASP A 95 0.01 11.58 -4.85
CA ASP A 95 -0.21 12.05 -6.22
C ASP A 95 -1.13 11.13 -7.02
N LEU A 96 -1.75 10.15 -6.36
CA LEU A 96 -2.57 9.14 -7.03
C LEU A 96 -4.06 9.41 -6.89
N ILE A 97 -4.53 9.76 -5.68
CA ILE A 97 -5.94 9.98 -5.42
C ILE A 97 -6.12 11.17 -4.48
N ASP A 98 -7.33 11.73 -4.49
CA ASP A 98 -7.70 12.83 -3.62
C ASP A 98 -7.62 12.44 -2.15
N LYS A 99 -7.20 13.36 -1.31
CA LYS A 99 -7.10 13.17 0.16
C LYS A 99 -8.41 12.72 0.79
N LYS A 100 -9.53 13.03 0.17
CA LYS A 100 -10.85 12.63 0.66
C LYS A 100 -11.12 11.14 0.49
N CYS A 101 -10.31 10.45 -0.32
CA CYS A 101 -10.51 9.05 -0.63
C CYS A 101 -9.83 8.10 0.36
N TYR A 102 -9.03 8.62 1.28
CA TYR A 102 -8.32 7.79 2.23
C TYR A 102 -7.99 8.52 3.52
N SER A 103 -7.72 7.75 4.56
CA SER A 103 -7.13 8.26 5.81
C SER A 103 -5.80 7.57 6.03
N SER A 104 -4.86 8.25 6.67
CA SER A 104 -3.52 7.73 6.92
C SER A 104 -3.22 7.75 8.41
N LYS A 105 -2.64 6.66 8.93
CA LYS A 105 -2.27 6.54 10.34
C LYS A 105 -0.96 5.78 10.49
N LYS A 106 -0.03 6.33 11.24
CA LYS A 106 1.19 5.64 11.62
C LYS A 106 0.90 4.76 12.83
N LEU A 107 1.08 3.45 12.68
CA LEU A 107 0.75 2.49 13.73
C LEU A 107 1.94 2.16 14.63
N ASN A 108 3.14 2.21 14.09
CA ASN A 108 4.40 2.11 14.84
C ASN A 108 5.52 2.76 14.02
N GLU A 109 6.76 2.64 14.46
CA GLU A 109 7.89 3.32 13.81
C GLU A 109 8.09 2.93 12.34
N ILE A 110 7.63 1.74 11.94
CA ILE A 110 7.84 1.25 10.57
C ILE A 110 6.55 0.91 9.83
N LEU A 111 5.38 1.14 10.41
CA LEU A 111 4.12 0.72 9.81
C LEU A 111 3.16 1.90 9.66
N VAL A 112 2.75 2.12 8.43
CA VAL A 112 1.73 3.11 8.09
C VAL A 112 0.53 2.38 7.48
N LEU A 113 -0.66 2.71 7.96
CA LEU A 113 -1.92 2.20 7.43
C LEU A 113 -2.66 3.32 6.70
N GLN A 114 -3.03 3.05 5.47
CA GLN A 114 -3.95 3.92 4.73
C GLN A 114 -5.24 3.15 4.49
N THR A 115 -6.35 3.71 4.96
CA THR A 115 -7.66 3.11 4.81
C THR A 115 -8.40 3.85 3.70
N LEU A 116 -8.84 3.08 2.70
CA LEU A 116 -9.53 3.64 1.55
C LEU A 116 -11.01 3.89 1.88
N LYS A 117 -11.54 4.94 1.32
CA LYS A 117 -12.94 5.35 1.47
C LYS A 117 -13.58 5.42 0.10
N LYS A 118 -14.88 5.20 0.05
CA LYS A 118 -15.62 5.40 -1.19
C LYS A 118 -15.53 6.87 -1.60
N CYS A 119 -15.10 7.10 -2.84
CA CYS A 119 -14.99 8.43 -3.39
C CYS A 119 -15.06 8.38 -4.91
N LYS A 120 -15.22 9.55 -5.51
CA LYS A 120 -15.39 9.68 -6.96
C LYS A 120 -14.17 9.15 -7.74
N ASP A 121 -12.97 9.44 -7.26
CA ASP A 121 -11.74 9.04 -7.96
C ASP A 121 -11.63 7.53 -8.09
N LEU A 122 -12.02 6.80 -7.06
CA LEU A 122 -11.96 5.34 -7.08
C LEU A 122 -13.10 4.72 -7.88
N SER A 123 -14.30 5.31 -7.83
CA SER A 123 -15.45 4.80 -8.56
C SER A 123 -15.35 5.04 -10.07
N PHE A 124 -14.62 6.06 -10.49
CA PHE A 124 -14.45 6.40 -11.90
C PHE A 124 -13.85 5.24 -12.71
N PHE A 125 -12.98 4.47 -12.13
CA PHE A 125 -12.31 3.34 -12.81
C PHE A 125 -13.19 2.10 -12.94
N PHE A 126 -14.38 2.11 -12.36
CA PHE A 126 -15.34 0.99 -12.47
C PHE A 126 -16.33 1.13 -13.63
N GLN A 127 -16.33 2.28 -14.24
CA GLN A 127 -17.26 2.52 -15.35
C GLN A 127 -16.64 2.04 -16.67
#